data_02b4d49373a96587934043f1f329bf0b
#
_entry.id   02b4d49373a96587934043f1f329bf0b
#
_cell.length_a   1.000
_cell.length_b   1.000
_cell.length_c   1.000
_cell.angle_alpha   90.00
_cell.angle_beta   90.00
_cell.angle_gamma   90.00
#
_symmetry.space_group_name_H-M   'P 1'
#
loop_
_entity.id
_entity.type
_entity.pdbx_description
1 polymer ?
#
loop_
_entity_poly.entity_id
_entity_poly.type
_entity_poly.pdbx_seq_one_letter_code
_entity_poly.pdbx_strand_id
1 'polypeptide(L)'
;MIIAAMKDPSKNYRNAALSYASDFADKELYIELMKMVPKVKPELKIDILNWIGREAKKSAKHDIIQNLEIRFDLPAKQILLEQLGDANFDVKQAAAWTLVKIGDKSYIPSLAELLKSDDKQVVLLGQDALAAFPGDIDGAVAKAVSSAANAGKIAGLELLAMRKATANINTVLDQIQIGSPE
;
A
#
# COMPACT_ATOMS: atom_id res chain seq x y z
N MET A 1 -6.10 -27.29 3.81
CA MET A 1 -4.68 -27.62 3.55
C MET A 1 -3.79 -26.35 3.53
N ILE A 2 -4.05 -25.33 2.72
CA ILE A 2 -3.22 -24.10 2.64
C ILE A 2 -3.12 -23.37 3.99
N ILE A 3 -4.23 -23.12 4.68
CA ILE A 3 -4.23 -22.44 5.99
C ILE A 3 -3.37 -23.17 7.04
N ALA A 4 -3.32 -24.50 6.99
CA ALA A 4 -2.43 -25.26 7.87
C ALA A 4 -0.95 -25.07 7.49
N ALA A 5 -0.64 -25.03 6.20
CA ALA A 5 0.72 -24.76 5.70
C ALA A 5 1.22 -23.36 6.06
N MET A 6 0.33 -22.38 6.23
CA MET A 6 0.70 -21.03 6.68
C MET A 6 1.22 -20.99 8.12
N LYS A 7 1.05 -22.03 8.90
CA LYS A 7 1.60 -22.16 10.27
C LYS A 7 3.01 -22.76 10.30
N ASP A 8 3.52 -23.22 9.15
CA ASP A 8 4.85 -23.82 9.06
C ASP A 8 5.94 -22.75 9.25
N PRO A 9 7.02 -23.04 10.00
CA PRO A 9 8.11 -22.11 10.20
C PRO A 9 8.92 -21.82 8.92
N SER A 10 8.93 -22.74 7.96
CA SER A 10 9.64 -22.59 6.69
C SER A 10 8.94 -21.61 5.76
N LYS A 11 9.61 -20.48 5.47
CA LYS A 11 9.15 -19.49 4.48
C LYS A 11 8.98 -20.13 3.09
N ASN A 12 9.88 -21.01 2.71
CA ASN A 12 9.81 -21.68 1.40
C ASN A 12 8.57 -22.58 1.29
N TYR A 13 8.24 -23.28 2.37
CA TYR A 13 7.04 -24.11 2.39
C TYR A 13 5.76 -23.27 2.33
N ARG A 14 5.67 -22.18 3.11
CA ARG A 14 4.53 -21.27 3.05
C ARG A 14 4.37 -20.64 1.65
N ASN A 15 5.46 -20.19 1.03
CA ASN A 15 5.44 -19.63 -0.31
C ASN A 15 5.04 -20.65 -1.39
N ALA A 16 5.48 -21.91 -1.26
CA ALA A 16 5.06 -22.99 -2.14
C ALA A 16 3.55 -23.26 -1.99
N ALA A 17 3.03 -23.26 -0.76
CA ALA A 17 1.61 -23.41 -0.50
C ALA A 17 0.78 -22.26 -1.09
N LEU A 18 1.23 -21.02 -0.97
CA LEU A 18 0.57 -19.86 -1.56
C LEU A 18 0.67 -19.87 -3.09
N SER A 19 1.77 -20.34 -3.67
CA SER A 19 1.88 -20.50 -5.13
C SER A 19 0.92 -21.55 -5.65
N TYR A 20 0.80 -22.69 -4.96
CA TYR A 20 -0.21 -23.70 -5.28
C TYR A 20 -1.64 -23.15 -5.14
N ALA A 21 -1.87 -22.33 -4.10
CA ALA A 21 -3.15 -21.69 -3.89
C ALA A 21 -3.57 -20.79 -5.08
N SER A 22 -2.62 -20.16 -5.78
CA SER A 22 -2.89 -19.30 -6.93
C SER A 22 -3.62 -20.01 -8.08
N ASP A 23 -3.41 -21.30 -8.21
CA ASP A 23 -4.03 -22.10 -9.28
C ASP A 23 -5.44 -22.60 -8.91
N PHE A 24 -5.74 -22.68 -7.61
CA PHE A 24 -6.97 -23.25 -7.06
C PHE A 24 -7.68 -22.33 -6.06
N ALA A 25 -7.26 -21.06 -5.96
CA ALA A 25 -7.82 -20.14 -4.97
C ALA A 25 -9.32 -19.91 -5.25
N ASP A 26 -10.13 -20.41 -4.34
CA ASP A 26 -11.52 -20.01 -4.20
C ASP A 26 -11.63 -18.75 -3.32
N LYS A 27 -12.81 -18.17 -3.29
CA LYS A 27 -13.09 -16.97 -2.51
C LYS A 27 -12.89 -17.19 -0.99
N GLU A 28 -13.16 -18.39 -0.52
CA GLU A 28 -13.06 -18.77 0.90
C GLU A 28 -11.61 -18.69 1.38
N LEU A 29 -10.66 -19.11 0.56
CA LEU A 29 -9.24 -18.99 0.88
C LEU A 29 -8.79 -17.53 1.03
N TYR A 30 -9.23 -16.63 0.14
CA TYR A 30 -8.93 -15.21 0.28
C TYR A 30 -9.49 -14.63 1.59
N ILE A 31 -10.72 -14.98 1.94
CA ILE A 31 -11.36 -14.56 3.19
C ILE A 31 -10.55 -15.02 4.40
N GLU A 32 -10.19 -16.29 4.45
CA GLU A 32 -9.42 -16.86 5.55
C GLU A 32 -8.04 -16.22 5.68
N LEU A 33 -7.31 -16.04 4.58
CA LEU A 33 -6.01 -15.39 4.60
C LEU A 33 -6.11 -13.92 5.04
N MET A 34 -7.11 -13.17 4.56
CA MET A 34 -7.33 -11.79 4.98
C MET A 34 -7.64 -11.68 6.48
N LYS A 35 -8.48 -12.56 7.01
CA LYS A 35 -8.77 -12.62 8.45
C LYS A 35 -7.55 -12.95 9.31
N MET A 36 -6.56 -13.62 8.73
CA MET A 36 -5.32 -13.94 9.43
C MET A 36 -4.39 -12.73 9.54
N VAL A 37 -4.36 -11.82 8.55
CA VAL A 37 -3.40 -10.71 8.47
C VAL A 37 -3.26 -9.94 9.78
N PRO A 38 -4.32 -9.44 10.46
CA PRO A 38 -4.17 -8.68 11.70
C PRO A 38 -3.68 -9.51 12.90
N LYS A 39 -3.72 -10.83 12.82
CA LYS A 39 -3.54 -11.75 13.96
C LYS A 39 -2.22 -12.51 13.96
N VAL A 40 -1.47 -12.43 12.88
CA VAL A 40 -0.26 -13.25 12.69
C VAL A 40 1.02 -12.45 12.86
N LYS A 41 2.15 -13.15 12.95
CA LYS A 41 3.48 -12.56 13.04
C LYS A 41 3.84 -11.80 11.74
N PRO A 42 4.75 -10.80 11.82
CA PRO A 42 5.14 -9.97 10.67
C PRO A 42 5.51 -10.77 9.42
N GLU A 43 6.30 -11.84 9.55
CA GLU A 43 6.76 -12.64 8.42
C GLU A 43 5.58 -13.23 7.64
N LEU A 44 4.56 -13.68 8.36
CA LEU A 44 3.38 -14.27 7.74
C LEU A 44 2.45 -13.21 7.14
N LYS A 45 2.35 -12.03 7.77
CA LYS A 45 1.67 -10.87 7.17
C LYS A 45 2.28 -10.54 5.81
N ILE A 46 3.61 -10.44 5.74
CA ILE A 46 4.36 -10.14 4.52
C ILE A 46 4.10 -11.19 3.43
N ASP A 47 4.14 -12.48 3.78
CA ASP A 47 3.89 -13.56 2.83
C ASP A 47 2.47 -13.46 2.23
N ILE A 48 1.45 -13.23 3.08
CA ILE A 48 0.04 -13.09 2.65
C ILE A 48 -0.15 -11.82 1.81
N LEU A 49 0.33 -10.68 2.26
CA LEU A 49 0.22 -9.39 1.55
C LEU A 49 0.85 -9.48 0.16
N ASN A 50 2.06 -10.01 0.08
CA ASN A 50 2.74 -10.20 -1.20
C ASN A 50 2.00 -11.15 -2.13
N TRP A 51 1.38 -12.19 -1.60
CA TRP A 51 0.55 -13.10 -2.40
C TRP A 51 -0.69 -12.38 -2.94
N ILE A 52 -1.44 -11.67 -2.09
CA ILE A 52 -2.60 -10.87 -2.52
C ILE A 52 -2.22 -9.89 -3.64
N GLY A 53 -1.10 -9.17 -3.50
CA GLY A 53 -0.63 -8.23 -4.51
C GLY A 53 -0.25 -8.92 -5.84
N ARG A 54 0.27 -10.15 -5.81
CA ARG A 54 0.54 -10.92 -7.04
C ARG A 54 -0.76 -11.36 -7.72
N GLU A 55 -1.72 -11.81 -6.96
CA GLU A 55 -3.01 -12.27 -7.49
C GLU A 55 -3.82 -11.12 -8.08
N ALA A 56 -3.82 -9.96 -7.42
CA ALA A 56 -4.46 -8.75 -7.93
C ALA A 56 -3.90 -8.32 -9.30
N LYS A 57 -2.61 -8.51 -9.53
CA LYS A 57 -1.96 -8.19 -10.82
C LYS A 57 -2.30 -9.20 -11.92
N LYS A 58 -2.45 -10.49 -11.60
CA LYS A 58 -2.75 -11.55 -12.56
C LYS A 58 -4.18 -11.47 -13.11
N SER A 59 -5.11 -11.21 -12.22
CA SER A 59 -6.49 -10.98 -12.62
C SER A 59 -6.64 -9.48 -12.89
N ALA A 60 -7.04 -9.07 -14.09
CA ALA A 60 -7.51 -7.69 -14.34
C ALA A 60 -8.74 -7.33 -13.47
N LYS A 61 -8.86 -7.95 -12.31
CA LYS A 61 -10.01 -7.94 -11.42
C LYS A 61 -9.68 -7.06 -10.22
N HIS A 62 -9.94 -5.76 -10.36
CA HIS A 62 -10.32 -4.88 -9.25
C HIS A 62 -11.34 -5.57 -8.29
N ASP A 63 -11.95 -6.66 -8.78
CA ASP A 63 -13.07 -7.36 -8.18
C ASP A 63 -12.75 -8.16 -6.92
N ILE A 64 -11.48 -8.56 -6.64
CA ILE A 64 -11.24 -9.44 -5.48
C ILE A 64 -11.53 -8.71 -4.17
N ILE A 65 -10.92 -7.53 -3.97
CA ILE A 65 -11.12 -6.76 -2.73
C ILE A 65 -12.56 -6.28 -2.63
N GLN A 66 -13.09 -5.72 -3.71
CA GLN A 66 -14.47 -5.26 -3.76
C GLN A 66 -15.48 -6.40 -3.55
N ASN A 67 -15.22 -7.58 -4.12
CA ASN A 67 -16.06 -8.76 -3.89
C ASN A 67 -16.00 -9.26 -2.44
N LEU A 68 -14.83 -9.20 -1.79
CA LEU A 68 -14.69 -9.55 -0.38
C LEU A 68 -15.53 -8.62 0.50
N GLU A 69 -15.52 -7.31 0.21
CA GLU A 69 -16.32 -6.33 0.96
C GLU A 69 -17.83 -6.48 0.72
N ILE A 70 -18.27 -6.54 -0.54
CA ILE A 70 -19.70 -6.53 -0.89
C ILE A 70 -20.38 -7.87 -0.56
N ARG A 71 -19.72 -9.00 -0.83
CA ARG A 71 -20.36 -10.31 -0.73
C ARG A 71 -20.19 -11.00 0.62
N PHE A 72 -19.13 -10.65 1.37
CA PHE A 72 -18.77 -11.36 2.58
C PHE A 72 -18.65 -10.46 3.80
N ASP A 73 -19.03 -9.17 3.68
CA ASP A 73 -18.95 -8.18 4.77
C ASP A 73 -17.57 -8.20 5.47
N LEU A 74 -16.52 -8.47 4.68
CA LEU A 74 -15.15 -8.47 5.17
C LEU A 74 -14.53 -7.10 4.90
N PRO A 75 -14.06 -6.37 5.92
CA PRO A 75 -13.43 -5.06 5.74
C PRO A 75 -12.01 -5.20 5.15
N ALA A 76 -11.92 -5.82 3.97
CA ALA A 76 -10.65 -6.16 3.33
C ALA A 76 -9.80 -4.92 3.06
N LYS A 77 -10.43 -3.83 2.60
CA LYS A 77 -9.78 -2.54 2.41
C LYS A 77 -9.19 -2.00 3.71
N GLN A 78 -9.97 -2.01 4.78
CA GLN A 78 -9.53 -1.53 6.09
C GLN A 78 -8.36 -2.37 6.60
N ILE A 79 -8.46 -3.71 6.52
CA ILE A 79 -7.38 -4.62 6.93
C ILE A 79 -6.07 -4.28 6.21
N LEU A 80 -6.12 -4.04 4.89
CA LEU A 80 -4.93 -3.67 4.11
C LEU A 80 -4.37 -2.30 4.53
N LEU A 81 -5.25 -1.30 4.70
CA LEU A 81 -4.86 0.06 5.09
C LEU A 81 -4.24 0.10 6.50
N GLU A 82 -4.75 -0.68 7.44
CA GLU A 82 -4.19 -0.80 8.79
C GLU A 82 -2.74 -1.28 8.78
N GLN A 83 -2.35 -2.10 7.78
CA GLN A 83 -0.97 -2.58 7.69
C GLN A 83 0.02 -1.48 7.26
N LEU A 84 -0.42 -0.36 6.70
CA LEU A 84 0.42 0.82 6.49
C LEU A 84 0.87 1.45 7.82
N GLY A 85 0.11 1.24 8.89
CA GLY A 85 0.43 1.65 10.26
C GLY A 85 1.19 0.62 11.10
N ASP A 86 1.51 -0.58 10.56
CA ASP A 86 2.17 -1.63 11.33
C ASP A 86 3.52 -1.16 11.93
N ALA A 87 3.88 -1.64 13.10
CA ALA A 87 5.15 -1.29 13.74
C ALA A 87 6.37 -1.82 12.95
N ASN A 88 6.20 -2.92 12.24
CA ASN A 88 7.25 -3.52 11.42
C ASN A 88 7.29 -2.86 10.03
N PHE A 89 8.44 -2.28 9.67
CA PHE A 89 8.63 -1.58 8.39
C PHE A 89 8.41 -2.49 7.18
N ASP A 90 8.85 -3.75 7.22
CA ASP A 90 8.68 -4.68 6.10
C ASP A 90 7.20 -5.00 5.86
N VAL A 91 6.37 -4.99 6.92
CA VAL A 91 4.91 -5.12 6.79
C VAL A 91 4.31 -3.89 6.13
N LYS A 92 4.71 -2.66 6.56
CA LYS A 92 4.30 -1.41 5.90
C LYS A 92 4.65 -1.44 4.41
N GLN A 93 5.87 -1.85 4.09
CA GLN A 93 6.35 -1.94 2.71
C GLN A 93 5.53 -2.95 1.90
N ALA A 94 5.30 -4.15 2.43
CA ALA A 94 4.48 -5.16 1.78
C ALA A 94 3.04 -4.66 1.54
N ALA A 95 2.45 -3.96 2.52
CA ALA A 95 1.12 -3.37 2.39
C ALA A 95 1.09 -2.28 1.29
N ALA A 96 2.01 -1.33 1.31
CA ALA A 96 2.08 -0.26 0.30
C ALA A 96 2.18 -0.83 -1.12
N TRP A 97 3.09 -1.77 -1.36
CA TRP A 97 3.22 -2.41 -2.66
C TRP A 97 2.01 -3.27 -3.06
N THR A 98 1.32 -3.87 -2.09
CA THR A 98 0.05 -4.58 -2.35
C THR A 98 -1.02 -3.62 -2.85
N LEU A 99 -1.19 -2.46 -2.19
CA LEU A 99 -2.14 -1.43 -2.59
C LEU A 99 -1.83 -0.86 -3.98
N VAL A 100 -0.55 -0.63 -4.29
CA VAL A 100 -0.11 -0.20 -5.63
C VAL A 100 -0.48 -1.23 -6.70
N LYS A 101 -0.29 -2.53 -6.42
CA LYS A 101 -0.61 -3.62 -7.37
C LYS A 101 -2.11 -3.80 -7.57
N ILE A 102 -2.92 -3.56 -6.54
CA ILE A 102 -4.38 -3.54 -6.64
C ILE A 102 -4.82 -2.35 -7.51
N GLY A 103 -4.19 -1.19 -7.37
CA GLY A 103 -4.41 -0.02 -8.23
C GLY A 103 -5.74 0.70 -8.03
N ASP A 104 -6.45 0.46 -6.93
CA ASP A 104 -7.68 1.20 -6.59
C ASP A 104 -7.31 2.61 -6.12
N LYS A 105 -7.80 3.63 -6.84
CA LYS A 105 -7.53 5.04 -6.57
C LYS A 105 -7.92 5.48 -5.15
N SER A 106 -8.85 4.80 -4.51
CA SER A 106 -9.26 5.09 -3.14
C SER A 106 -8.15 4.87 -2.10
N TYR A 107 -7.04 4.20 -2.47
CA TYR A 107 -5.85 4.02 -1.61
C TYR A 107 -4.85 5.18 -1.68
N ILE A 108 -4.94 6.02 -2.73
CA ILE A 108 -3.99 7.13 -2.95
C ILE A 108 -3.88 8.05 -1.73
N PRO A 109 -4.98 8.51 -1.09
CA PRO A 109 -4.87 9.36 0.10
C PRO A 109 -4.08 8.70 1.24
N SER A 110 -4.28 7.41 1.48
CA SER A 110 -3.58 6.70 2.54
C SER A 110 -2.10 6.48 2.25
N LEU A 111 -1.74 6.27 0.98
CA LEU A 111 -0.33 6.23 0.56
C LEU A 111 0.32 7.62 0.67
N ALA A 112 -0.41 8.69 0.37
CA ALA A 112 0.08 10.06 0.50
C ALA A 112 0.29 10.47 1.98
N GLU A 113 -0.45 9.89 2.94
CA GLU A 113 -0.21 10.11 4.36
C GLU A 113 1.18 9.63 4.82
N LEU A 114 1.80 8.66 4.12
CA LEU A 114 3.16 8.21 4.43
C LEU A 114 4.19 9.34 4.25
N LEU A 115 3.94 10.31 3.35
CA LEU A 115 4.80 11.49 3.18
C LEU A 115 4.83 12.39 4.43
N LYS A 116 3.88 12.27 5.34
CA LYS A 116 3.81 13.08 6.57
C LYS A 116 4.58 12.46 7.74
N SER A 117 5.18 11.30 7.55
CA SER A 117 5.93 10.61 8.60
C SER A 117 7.21 11.37 8.98
N ASP A 118 7.58 11.31 10.25
CA ASP A 118 8.89 11.77 10.73
C ASP A 118 10.01 10.78 10.38
N ASP A 119 9.66 9.52 10.08
CA ASP A 119 10.60 8.49 9.64
C ASP A 119 10.87 8.62 8.13
N LYS A 120 12.13 8.94 7.79
CA LYS A 120 12.57 9.09 6.40
C LYS A 120 12.35 7.83 5.55
N GLN A 121 12.47 6.63 6.14
CA GLN A 121 12.22 5.39 5.39
C GLN A 121 10.76 5.26 5.00
N VAL A 122 9.84 5.70 5.88
CA VAL A 122 8.40 5.71 5.59
C VAL A 122 8.06 6.77 4.55
N VAL A 123 8.69 7.94 4.60
CA VAL A 123 8.53 8.99 3.57
C VAL A 123 8.97 8.48 2.20
N LEU A 124 10.15 7.86 2.09
CA LEU A 124 10.64 7.28 0.84
C LEU A 124 9.72 6.17 0.33
N LEU A 125 9.22 5.30 1.22
CA LEU A 125 8.24 4.29 0.85
C LEU A 125 6.97 4.92 0.26
N GLY A 126 6.47 6.01 0.85
CA GLY A 126 5.33 6.77 0.34
C GLY A 126 5.61 7.35 -1.05
N GLN A 127 6.77 7.97 -1.25
CA GLN A 127 7.22 8.51 -2.52
C GLN A 127 7.29 7.43 -3.61
N ASP A 128 7.95 6.31 -3.34
CA ASP A 128 8.11 5.21 -4.29
C ASP A 128 6.77 4.56 -4.64
N ALA A 129 5.92 4.32 -3.65
CA ALA A 129 4.60 3.74 -3.85
C ALA A 129 3.70 4.64 -4.70
N LEU A 130 3.70 5.95 -4.45
CA LEU A 130 2.94 6.92 -5.23
C LEU A 130 3.51 7.09 -6.64
N ALA A 131 4.84 7.10 -6.80
CA ALA A 131 5.48 7.14 -8.12
C ALA A 131 5.08 5.94 -8.99
N ALA A 132 4.96 4.76 -8.39
CA ALA A 132 4.59 3.53 -9.06
C ALA A 132 3.07 3.34 -9.21
N PHE A 133 2.25 4.19 -8.56
CA PHE A 133 0.80 4.04 -8.58
C PHE A 133 0.21 4.39 -9.95
N PRO A 134 -0.66 3.53 -10.54
CA PRO A 134 -1.27 3.82 -11.83
C PRO A 134 -2.33 4.92 -11.71
N GLY A 135 -2.18 6.00 -12.48
CA GLY A 135 -3.17 7.06 -12.58
C GLY A 135 -2.76 8.38 -11.93
N ASP A 136 -3.75 9.23 -11.71
CA ASP A 136 -3.56 10.56 -11.16
C ASP A 136 -3.47 10.53 -9.63
N ILE A 137 -2.34 11.00 -9.11
CA ILE A 137 -2.04 11.11 -7.68
C ILE A 137 -1.79 12.57 -7.25
N ASP A 138 -1.72 13.51 -8.21
CA ASP A 138 -1.13 14.82 -8.02
C ASP A 138 -1.87 15.63 -6.94
N GLY A 139 -3.21 15.59 -6.95
CA GLY A 139 -4.00 16.28 -5.93
C GLY A 139 -3.80 15.74 -4.51
N ALA A 140 -3.62 14.43 -4.36
CA ALA A 140 -3.38 13.83 -3.05
C ALA A 140 -1.97 14.16 -2.53
N VAL A 141 -0.96 14.13 -3.42
CA VAL A 141 0.42 14.51 -3.09
C VAL A 141 0.48 15.99 -2.70
N ALA A 142 -0.14 16.88 -3.47
CA ALA A 142 -0.18 18.31 -3.17
C ALA A 142 -0.80 18.57 -1.78
N LYS A 143 -1.89 17.88 -1.46
CA LYS A 143 -2.52 17.95 -0.13
C LYS A 143 -1.61 17.44 0.98
N ALA A 144 -0.87 16.35 0.77
CA ALA A 144 0.04 15.82 1.77
C ALA A 144 1.22 16.77 2.02
N VAL A 145 1.79 17.34 0.96
CA VAL A 145 2.90 18.33 1.02
C VAL A 145 2.56 19.51 1.91
N SER A 146 1.33 20.04 1.86
CA SER A 146 0.91 21.20 2.66
C SER A 146 1.07 21.00 4.17
N SER A 147 1.01 19.76 4.66
CA SER A 147 1.06 19.43 6.10
C SER A 147 2.20 18.49 6.48
N ALA A 148 3.08 18.14 5.54
CA ALA A 148 4.21 17.28 5.79
C ALA A 148 5.37 18.00 6.48
N ALA A 149 6.24 17.25 7.18
CA ALA A 149 7.55 17.72 7.61
C ALA A 149 8.50 17.92 6.40
N ASN A 150 9.66 18.55 6.61
CA ASN A 150 10.57 18.92 5.52
C ASN A 150 10.92 17.75 4.58
N ALA A 151 11.18 16.57 5.11
CA ALA A 151 11.49 15.40 4.29
C ALA A 151 10.33 15.03 3.36
N GLY A 152 9.11 15.02 3.87
CA GLY A 152 7.90 14.74 3.09
C GLY A 152 7.55 15.84 2.10
N LYS A 153 7.80 17.11 2.45
CA LYS A 153 7.67 18.24 1.50
C LYS A 153 8.58 18.04 0.30
N ILE A 154 9.87 17.77 0.55
CA ILE A 154 10.85 17.55 -0.52
C ILE A 154 10.42 16.37 -1.40
N ALA A 155 10.13 15.22 -0.81
CA ALA A 155 9.72 14.02 -1.53
C ALA A 155 8.46 14.24 -2.38
N GLY A 156 7.46 14.91 -1.83
CA GLY A 156 6.23 15.22 -2.56
C GLY A 156 6.41 16.25 -3.68
N LEU A 157 7.23 17.29 -3.46
CA LEU A 157 7.54 18.28 -4.49
C LEU A 157 8.35 17.67 -5.63
N GLU A 158 9.32 16.82 -5.34
CA GLU A 158 10.07 16.07 -6.36
C GLU A 158 9.13 15.17 -7.18
N LEU A 159 8.20 14.49 -6.52
CA LEU A 159 7.22 13.65 -7.22
C LEU A 159 6.32 14.45 -8.14
N LEU A 160 5.78 15.60 -7.70
CA LEU A 160 4.98 16.51 -8.52
C LEU A 160 5.80 17.08 -9.71
N ALA A 161 7.07 17.42 -9.49
CA ALA A 161 7.97 17.91 -10.53
C ALA A 161 8.25 16.81 -11.58
N MET A 162 8.56 15.59 -11.18
CA MET A 162 8.77 14.46 -12.10
C MET A 162 7.53 14.18 -12.96
N ARG A 163 6.36 14.36 -12.41
CA ARG A 163 5.08 14.16 -13.11
C ARG A 163 4.64 15.36 -13.95
N LYS A 164 5.36 16.48 -13.88
CA LYS A 164 5.00 17.76 -14.53
C LYS A 164 3.57 18.20 -14.14
N ALA A 165 3.25 18.12 -12.87
CA ALA A 165 1.92 18.38 -12.31
C ALA A 165 1.60 19.90 -12.30
N THR A 166 1.45 20.51 -13.47
CA THR A 166 1.28 21.97 -13.64
C THR A 166 0.03 22.54 -12.96
N ALA A 167 -1.02 21.72 -12.82
CA ALA A 167 -2.24 22.10 -12.10
C ALA A 167 -2.00 22.38 -10.59
N ASN A 168 -0.90 21.88 -10.03
CA ASN A 168 -0.53 22.04 -8.63
C ASN A 168 0.60 23.05 -8.41
N ILE A 169 0.93 23.87 -9.41
CA ILE A 169 2.07 24.81 -9.37
C ILE A 169 1.94 25.81 -8.22
N ASN A 170 0.73 26.27 -7.92
CA ASN A 170 0.49 27.19 -6.80
C ASN A 170 0.86 26.55 -5.45
N THR A 171 0.50 25.29 -5.24
CA THR A 171 0.89 24.54 -4.02
C THR A 171 2.41 24.47 -3.88
N VAL A 172 3.13 24.27 -4.99
CA VAL A 172 4.60 24.25 -5.01
C VAL A 172 5.16 25.63 -4.66
N LEU A 173 4.63 26.68 -5.26
CA LEU A 173 5.08 28.08 -5.02
C LEU A 173 4.83 28.49 -3.57
N ASP A 174 3.67 28.18 -3.01
CA ASP A 174 3.34 28.49 -1.61
C ASP A 174 4.32 27.84 -0.64
N GLN A 175 4.74 26.59 -0.91
CA GLN A 175 5.72 25.91 -0.06
C GLN A 175 7.13 26.49 -0.17
N ILE A 176 7.52 27.03 -1.32
CA ILE A 176 8.80 27.72 -1.51
C ILE A 176 8.82 29.03 -0.72
N GLN A 177 7.73 29.80 -0.76
CA GLN A 177 7.63 31.07 -0.02
C GLN A 177 7.70 30.91 1.49
N ILE A 178 7.09 29.84 2.04
CA ILE A 178 7.13 29.54 3.47
C ILE A 178 8.52 29.06 3.92
N GLY A 179 9.30 28.47 3.01
CA GLY A 179 10.63 27.93 3.30
C GLY A 179 11.79 28.90 3.13
N SER A 180 11.56 30.15 2.72
CA SER A 180 12.62 31.16 2.62
C SER A 180 13.06 31.60 4.03
N PRO A 181 14.32 31.42 4.44
CA PRO A 181 14.83 32.04 5.67
C PRO A 181 14.81 33.57 5.50
N GLU A 182 14.32 34.28 6.50
CA GLU A 182 14.52 35.71 6.66
C GLU A 182 16.01 36.06 6.85
#